data_8c6db46e8cb15191b2624ff4f291390d
#
_entry.id   8c6db46e8cb15191b2624ff4f291390d
#
_cell.length_a   1.000
_cell.length_b   1.000
_cell.length_c   1.000
_cell.angle_alpha   90.00
_cell.angle_beta   90.00
_cell.angle_gamma   90.00
#
_symmetry.space_group_name_H-M   'P 1'
#
loop_
_entity.id
_entity.type
_entity.pdbx_description
1 polymer ?
#
loop_
_entity_poly.entity_id
_entity_poly.type
_entity_poly.pdbx_seq_one_letter_code
_entity_poly.pdbx_strand_id
1 'polypeptide(L)'
;MKRFEVSTEIGSLSVAYQKQKKVLVCLNGAGLLPSYENFSLILEKPPPTIGYLTIDFPNTGRSPIHDQAGKNLDNLADVVYEALEELGISEYILCVHSWSGILACKLLEKPIKCQTLVPIEPTTKKVMFADFSENPYPEMEEQMRLIDECGPELYXI
;
A
#
# COMPACT_ATOMS: atom_id res chain seq x y z
N MET A 1 -2.73 6.89 -18.12
CA MET A 1 -2.12 7.02 -16.78
C MET A 1 -1.35 8.32 -16.68
N LYS A 2 -1.47 9.02 -15.56
CA LYS A 2 -0.65 10.19 -15.24
C LYS A 2 0.10 9.92 -13.95
N ARG A 3 1.35 10.35 -13.88
CA ARG A 3 2.13 10.36 -12.65
C ARG A 3 2.37 11.81 -12.25
N PHE A 4 2.21 12.10 -10.97
CA PHE A 4 2.42 13.45 -10.44
C PHE A 4 2.55 13.37 -8.92
N GLU A 5 2.79 14.50 -8.29
CA GLU A 5 2.83 14.60 -6.83
C GLU A 5 1.55 15.21 -6.29
N VAL A 6 1.08 14.67 -5.18
CA VAL A 6 -0.04 15.18 -4.40
C VAL A 6 0.54 15.74 -3.10
N SER A 7 0.11 16.94 -2.72
CA SER A 7 0.55 17.55 -1.46
C SER A 7 -0.28 17.05 -0.29
N THR A 8 0.40 16.73 0.81
CA THR A 8 -0.24 16.31 2.06
C THR A 8 0.43 17.05 3.22
N GLU A 9 -0.13 16.92 4.42
CA GLU A 9 0.45 17.54 5.62
C GLU A 9 1.90 17.10 5.89
N ILE A 10 2.26 15.90 5.49
CA ILE A 10 3.63 15.39 5.71
C ILE A 10 4.55 15.61 4.51
N GLY A 11 4.08 16.26 3.45
CA GLY A 11 4.86 16.56 2.24
C GLY A 11 4.25 15.95 0.98
N SER A 12 4.99 16.03 -0.12
CA SER A 12 4.53 15.52 -1.41
C SER A 12 4.64 14.00 -1.49
N LEU A 13 3.63 13.38 -2.09
CA LEU A 13 3.64 11.93 -2.39
C LEU A 13 3.50 11.71 -3.88
N SER A 14 4.28 10.80 -4.42
CA SER A 14 4.16 10.38 -5.82
C SER A 14 2.94 9.46 -5.97
N VAL A 15 2.12 9.76 -6.97
CA VAL A 15 0.94 8.94 -7.29
C VAL A 15 0.93 8.57 -8.77
N ALA A 16 0.36 7.41 -9.08
CA ALA A 16 -0.04 7.09 -10.45
C ALA A 16 -1.57 7.01 -10.47
N TYR A 17 -2.20 7.79 -11.35
CA TYR A 17 -3.64 7.97 -11.33
C TYR A 17 -4.22 7.91 -12.74
N GLN A 18 -5.30 7.18 -12.86
CA GLN A 18 -6.15 7.18 -14.06
C GLN A 18 -7.59 7.42 -13.59
N LYS A 19 -8.11 8.60 -13.92
CA LYS A 19 -9.43 9.01 -13.48
C LYS A 19 -10.54 8.27 -14.23
N GLN A 20 -11.49 7.72 -13.48
CA GLN A 20 -12.76 7.20 -13.98
C GLN A 20 -13.80 7.39 -12.87
N LYS A 21 -15.07 7.08 -13.19
CA LYS A 21 -16.18 7.20 -12.23
C LYS A 21 -15.96 6.33 -10.98
N LYS A 22 -15.43 5.12 -11.17
CA LYS A 22 -15.01 4.24 -10.06
C LYS A 22 -13.50 4.20 -10.02
N VAL A 23 -12.92 4.26 -8.85
CA VAL A 23 -11.47 4.27 -8.66
C VAL A 23 -11.05 3.11 -7.76
N LEU A 24 -10.14 2.29 -8.26
CA LEU A 24 -9.45 1.26 -7.50
C LEU A 24 -8.22 1.89 -6.86
N VAL A 25 -8.23 2.00 -5.54
CA VAL A 25 -7.09 2.52 -4.77
C VAL A 25 -6.26 1.32 -4.32
N CYS A 26 -5.00 1.25 -4.77
CA CYS A 26 -4.10 0.14 -4.46
C CYS A 26 -3.03 0.61 -3.49
N LEU A 27 -2.97 -0.03 -2.32
CA LEU A 27 -2.01 0.27 -1.27
C LEU A 27 -1.03 -0.88 -1.10
N ASN A 28 0.24 -0.56 -1.24
CA ASN A 28 1.34 -1.50 -1.24
C ASN A 28 1.59 -2.12 0.15
N GLY A 29 2.21 -3.28 0.14
CA GLY A 29 2.80 -3.88 1.35
C GLY A 29 4.10 -3.18 1.73
N ALA A 30 4.82 -3.78 2.66
CA ALA A 30 6.16 -3.32 3.00
C ALA A 30 7.09 -3.47 1.80
N GLY A 31 7.97 -2.51 1.60
CA GLY A 31 8.92 -2.54 0.49
C GLY A 31 9.23 -1.16 -0.04
N LEU A 32 10.23 -1.10 -0.90
CA LEU A 32 10.73 0.15 -1.45
C LEU A 32 10.29 0.40 -2.89
N LEU A 33 9.68 -0.60 -3.55
CA LEU A 33 9.30 -0.48 -4.95
C LEU A 33 8.10 0.46 -5.13
N PRO A 34 8.02 1.16 -6.27
CA PRO A 34 6.86 2.00 -6.52
C PRO A 34 5.57 1.17 -6.60
N SER A 35 4.50 1.72 -6.04
CA SER A 35 3.23 0.99 -5.90
C SER A 35 2.62 0.58 -7.23
N TYR A 36 2.69 1.45 -8.26
CA TYR A 36 2.14 1.10 -9.58
C TYR A 36 2.78 -0.17 -10.13
N GLU A 37 4.10 -0.27 -10.02
CA GLU A 37 4.84 -1.41 -10.56
C GLU A 37 4.45 -2.72 -9.86
N ASN A 38 4.22 -2.65 -8.55
CA ASN A 38 3.76 -3.83 -7.79
C ASN A 38 2.38 -4.32 -8.22
N PHE A 39 1.49 -3.39 -8.60
CA PHE A 39 0.14 -3.74 -9.04
C PHE A 39 0.00 -3.77 -10.57
N SER A 40 1.10 -3.68 -11.33
CA SER A 40 1.06 -3.49 -12.78
C SER A 40 0.25 -4.55 -13.52
N LEU A 41 0.36 -5.82 -13.12
CA LEU A 41 -0.39 -6.91 -13.76
C LEU A 41 -1.92 -6.69 -13.68
N ILE A 42 -2.38 -6.05 -12.60
CA ILE A 42 -3.80 -5.72 -12.43
C ILE A 42 -4.15 -4.44 -13.18
N LEU A 43 -3.23 -3.48 -13.20
CA LEU A 43 -3.50 -2.11 -13.65
C LEU A 43 -3.19 -1.84 -15.13
N GLU A 44 -2.47 -2.72 -15.81
CA GLU A 44 -2.14 -2.53 -17.23
C GLU A 44 -3.37 -2.59 -18.14
N LYS A 45 -4.36 -3.41 -17.78
CA LYS A 45 -5.57 -3.59 -18.58
C LYS A 45 -6.82 -3.51 -17.70
N PRO A 46 -7.08 -2.36 -17.07
CA PRO A 46 -8.25 -2.23 -16.21
C PRO A 46 -9.52 -2.24 -17.06
N PRO A 47 -10.64 -2.65 -16.47
CA PRO A 47 -11.94 -2.47 -17.16
C PRO A 47 -12.13 -0.98 -17.51
N PRO A 48 -12.74 -0.68 -18.68
CA PRO A 48 -12.83 0.73 -19.16
C PRO A 48 -13.56 1.68 -18.21
N THR A 49 -14.38 1.15 -17.31
CA THR A 49 -15.17 1.96 -16.37
C THR A 49 -14.47 2.16 -15.02
N ILE A 50 -13.31 1.54 -14.83
CA ILE A 50 -12.58 1.61 -13.55
C ILE A 50 -11.24 2.32 -13.77
N GLY A 51 -11.05 3.41 -13.07
CA GLY A 51 -9.75 4.06 -12.95
C GLY A 51 -8.97 3.49 -11.76
N TYR A 52 -7.80 4.02 -11.52
CA TYR A 52 -7.01 3.58 -10.38
C TYR A 52 -6.17 4.70 -9.80
N LEU A 53 -5.82 4.53 -8.55
CA LEU A 53 -4.88 5.36 -7.82
C LEU A 53 -3.90 4.43 -7.10
N THR A 54 -2.61 4.62 -7.33
CA THR A 54 -1.57 4.03 -6.48
C THR A 54 -0.80 5.17 -5.81
N ILE A 55 -0.40 4.96 -4.57
CA ILE A 55 0.32 5.96 -3.78
C ILE A 55 1.63 5.33 -3.33
N ASP A 56 2.74 5.98 -3.64
CA ASP A 56 4.02 5.61 -3.06
C ASP A 56 4.08 6.26 -1.68
N PHE A 57 4.15 5.45 -0.64
CA PHE A 57 4.22 5.94 0.74
C PHE A 57 5.50 6.75 0.96
N PRO A 58 5.55 7.59 2.01
CA PRO A 58 6.79 8.33 2.31
C PRO A 58 8.01 7.40 2.36
N ASN A 59 9.09 7.84 1.75
CA ASN A 59 10.36 7.09 1.68
C ASN A 59 10.29 5.79 0.90
N THR A 60 9.27 5.61 0.04
CA THR A 60 9.19 4.46 -0.86
C THR A 60 8.97 4.92 -2.30
N GLY A 61 9.28 4.05 -3.23
CA GLY A 61 9.00 4.28 -4.65
C GLY A 61 9.59 5.57 -5.17
N ARG A 62 8.73 6.43 -5.67
CA ARG A 62 9.10 7.74 -6.24
C ARG A 62 8.77 8.92 -5.32
N SER A 63 8.23 8.65 -4.13
CA SER A 63 7.94 9.72 -3.18
C SER A 63 9.24 10.29 -2.61
N PRO A 64 9.27 11.61 -2.40
CA PRO A 64 10.46 12.23 -1.78
C PRO A 64 10.78 11.67 -0.40
N ILE A 65 12.02 11.79 -0.01
CA ILE A 65 12.47 11.39 1.31
C ILE A 65 11.98 12.42 2.35
N HIS A 66 11.37 11.92 3.39
CA HIS A 66 10.87 12.72 4.51
C HIS A 66 11.46 12.18 5.83
N ASP A 67 12.11 13.02 6.60
CA ASP A 67 12.83 12.59 7.81
C ASP A 67 11.92 11.97 8.88
N GLN A 68 10.71 12.49 9.03
CA GLN A 68 9.80 12.06 10.10
C GLN A 68 8.49 11.47 9.60
N ALA A 69 8.31 11.42 8.29
CA ALA A 69 7.02 11.06 7.71
C ALA A 69 6.71 9.57 7.83
N GLY A 70 5.45 9.27 8.08
CA GLY A 70 4.89 7.95 7.89
C GLY A 70 5.30 6.90 8.89
N LYS A 71 5.74 7.31 10.07
CA LYS A 71 6.19 6.36 11.10
C LYS A 71 5.05 5.75 11.92
N ASN A 72 3.82 6.23 11.77
CA ASN A 72 2.69 5.60 12.41
C ASN A 72 1.52 5.41 11.43
N LEU A 73 0.70 4.43 11.72
CA LEU A 73 -0.40 4.02 10.84
C LEU A 73 -1.50 5.09 10.73
N ASP A 74 -1.72 5.86 11.79
CA ASP A 74 -2.73 6.91 11.74
C ASP A 74 -2.32 8.01 10.74
N ASN A 75 -1.07 8.46 10.81
CA ASN A 75 -0.55 9.45 9.87
C ASN A 75 -0.62 8.95 8.42
N LEU A 76 -0.31 7.67 8.18
CA LEU A 76 -0.38 7.12 6.83
C LEU A 76 -1.81 7.04 6.31
N ALA A 77 -2.78 6.74 7.19
CA ALA A 77 -4.19 6.75 6.81
C ALA A 77 -4.66 8.17 6.47
N ASP A 78 -4.20 9.16 7.26
CA ASP A 78 -4.51 10.57 7.00
C ASP A 78 -3.96 10.99 5.63
N VAL A 79 -2.73 10.63 5.33
CA VAL A 79 -2.06 10.93 4.06
C VAL A 79 -2.82 10.33 2.86
N VAL A 80 -3.27 9.08 2.97
CA VAL A 80 -4.08 8.46 1.92
C VAL A 80 -5.41 9.21 1.78
N TYR A 81 -6.05 9.53 2.90
CA TYR A 81 -7.31 10.26 2.90
C TYR A 81 -7.16 11.63 2.23
N GLU A 82 -6.11 12.39 2.57
CA GLU A 82 -5.81 13.70 1.97
C GLU A 82 -5.60 13.59 0.46
N ALA A 83 -4.89 12.54 0.02
CA ALA A 83 -4.69 12.30 -1.42
C ALA A 83 -6.03 12.03 -2.13
N LEU A 84 -6.93 11.28 -1.50
CA LEU A 84 -8.27 11.04 -2.05
C LEU A 84 -9.06 12.35 -2.15
N GLU A 85 -9.00 13.21 -1.12
CA GLU A 85 -9.68 14.51 -1.13
C GLU A 85 -9.11 15.44 -2.20
N GLU A 86 -7.78 15.56 -2.29
CA GLU A 86 -7.08 16.39 -3.28
C GLU A 86 -7.49 16.00 -4.71
N LEU A 87 -7.69 14.70 -4.95
CA LEU A 87 -8.07 14.18 -6.27
C LEU A 87 -9.59 14.20 -6.51
N GLY A 88 -10.38 14.63 -5.53
CA GLY A 88 -11.84 14.68 -5.63
C GLY A 88 -12.48 13.30 -5.70
N ILE A 89 -11.88 12.30 -5.07
CA ILE A 89 -12.40 10.93 -5.03
C ILE A 89 -13.34 10.81 -3.84
N SER A 90 -14.64 10.72 -4.08
CA SER A 90 -15.66 10.66 -3.04
C SER A 90 -16.08 9.24 -2.66
N GLU A 91 -15.78 8.27 -3.54
CA GLU A 91 -16.00 6.84 -3.23
C GLU A 91 -14.99 6.01 -4.03
N TYR A 92 -14.59 4.88 -3.47
CA TYR A 92 -13.50 4.08 -4.04
C TYR A 92 -13.65 2.60 -3.71
N ILE A 93 -12.91 1.77 -4.43
CA ILE A 93 -12.66 0.35 -4.12
C ILE A 93 -11.24 0.30 -3.56
N LEU A 94 -11.04 -0.34 -2.42
CA LEU A 94 -9.73 -0.40 -1.76
C LEU A 94 -9.09 -1.78 -1.96
N CYS A 95 -7.95 -1.81 -2.61
CA CYS A 95 -7.12 -3.01 -2.75
C CYS A 95 -5.88 -2.85 -1.87
N VAL A 96 -5.69 -3.75 -0.93
CA VAL A 96 -4.56 -3.70 0.01
C VAL A 96 -3.75 -4.98 -0.04
N HIS A 97 -2.44 -4.85 0.06
CA HIS A 97 -1.52 -5.98 0.08
C HIS A 97 -0.72 -5.97 1.38
N SER A 98 -0.64 -7.14 2.02
CA SER A 98 0.24 -7.34 3.18
C SER A 98 -0.08 -6.34 4.32
N TRP A 99 0.92 -5.62 4.87
CA TRP A 99 0.72 -4.74 6.03
C TRP A 99 -0.27 -3.61 5.79
N SER A 100 -0.50 -3.20 4.55
CA SER A 100 -1.53 -2.18 4.29
C SER A 100 -2.94 -2.68 4.62
N GLY A 101 -3.11 -3.96 4.91
CA GLY A 101 -4.35 -4.49 5.51
C GLY A 101 -4.66 -3.84 6.86
N ILE A 102 -3.64 -3.53 7.67
CA ILE A 102 -3.83 -2.82 8.95
C ILE A 102 -4.19 -1.36 8.67
N LEU A 103 -3.50 -0.75 7.71
CA LEU A 103 -3.78 0.62 7.28
C LEU A 103 -5.23 0.77 6.80
N ALA A 104 -5.75 -0.26 6.10
CA ALA A 104 -7.15 -0.26 5.65
C ALA A 104 -8.12 -0.07 6.82
N CYS A 105 -7.86 -0.70 7.97
CA CYS A 105 -8.76 -0.54 9.13
C CYS A 105 -8.89 0.93 9.55
N LYS A 106 -7.78 1.68 9.50
CA LYS A 106 -7.77 3.11 9.83
C LYS A 106 -8.42 3.95 8.74
N LEU A 107 -8.14 3.61 7.48
CA LEU A 107 -8.70 4.35 6.34
C LEU A 107 -10.23 4.18 6.27
N LEU A 108 -10.75 2.99 6.63
CA LEU A 108 -12.19 2.73 6.64
C LEU A 108 -12.95 3.52 7.73
N GLU A 109 -12.25 4.09 8.70
CA GLU A 109 -12.83 5.00 9.68
C GLU A 109 -13.03 6.43 9.13
N LYS A 110 -12.40 6.75 8.00
CA LYS A 110 -12.49 8.09 7.38
C LYS A 110 -13.83 8.28 6.66
N PRO A 111 -14.30 9.53 6.48
CA PRO A 111 -15.64 9.78 5.93
C PRO A 111 -15.80 9.53 4.44
N ILE A 112 -14.74 9.22 3.70
CA ILE A 112 -14.84 8.84 2.28
C ILE A 112 -15.32 7.38 2.17
N LYS A 113 -16.28 7.15 1.29
CA LYS A 113 -16.96 5.87 1.19
C LYS A 113 -16.12 4.82 0.46
N CYS A 114 -15.65 3.81 1.19
CA CYS A 114 -15.11 2.60 0.58
C CYS A 114 -16.28 1.68 0.17
N GLN A 115 -16.40 1.41 -1.13
CA GLN A 115 -17.47 0.55 -1.65
C GLN A 115 -17.17 -0.94 -1.46
N THR A 116 -15.90 -1.31 -1.57
CA THR A 116 -15.48 -2.71 -1.52
C THR A 116 -14.02 -2.75 -1.07
N LEU A 117 -13.70 -3.70 -0.19
CA LEU A 117 -12.34 -4.00 0.21
C LEU A 117 -11.88 -5.28 -0.49
N VAL A 118 -10.73 -5.23 -1.15
CA VAL A 118 -10.10 -6.37 -1.83
C VAL A 118 -8.76 -6.63 -1.13
N PRO A 119 -8.71 -7.54 -0.16
CA PRO A 119 -7.46 -7.83 0.55
C PRO A 119 -6.65 -8.90 -0.18
N ILE A 120 -5.36 -8.64 -0.35
CA ILE A 120 -4.39 -9.58 -0.92
C ILE A 120 -3.40 -9.92 0.19
N GLU A 121 -3.51 -11.12 0.74
CA GLU A 121 -2.69 -11.62 1.85
C GLU A 121 -2.49 -10.56 2.96
N PRO A 122 -3.59 -9.99 3.48
CA PRO A 122 -3.47 -8.83 4.37
C PRO A 122 -2.93 -9.22 5.74
N THR A 123 -2.01 -8.43 6.26
CA THR A 123 -1.62 -8.52 7.67
C THR A 123 -2.74 -7.94 8.52
N THR A 124 -3.12 -8.64 9.58
CA THR A 124 -4.11 -8.18 10.55
C THR A 124 -3.41 -7.80 11.86
N LYS A 125 -4.14 -7.09 12.74
CA LYS A 125 -3.63 -6.79 14.09
C LYS A 125 -3.25 -8.08 14.82
N LYS A 126 -4.06 -9.13 14.67
CA LYS A 126 -3.79 -10.42 15.32
C LYS A 126 -2.45 -11.00 14.88
N VAL A 127 -2.16 -10.94 13.57
CA VAL A 127 -0.88 -11.42 13.04
C VAL A 127 0.27 -10.51 13.51
N MET A 128 0.09 -9.19 13.43
CA MET A 128 1.14 -8.24 13.78
C MET A 128 1.58 -8.34 15.25
N PHE A 129 0.64 -8.60 16.15
CA PHE A 129 0.90 -8.67 17.58
C PHE A 129 0.91 -10.11 18.11
N ALA A 130 0.95 -11.11 17.22
CA ALA A 130 1.07 -12.50 17.64
C ALA A 130 2.40 -12.72 18.36
N ASP A 131 2.35 -13.50 19.42
CA ASP A 131 3.56 -13.93 20.11
C ASP A 131 4.17 -15.10 19.34
N PHE A 132 5.28 -14.87 18.72
CA PHE A 132 6.01 -15.87 17.97
C PHE A 132 7.09 -16.57 18.83
N SER A 133 7.02 -16.43 20.16
CA SER A 133 7.97 -17.08 21.06
C SER A 133 7.91 -18.63 20.97
N GLU A 134 6.71 -19.15 20.67
CA GLU A 134 6.55 -20.56 20.29
C GLU A 134 6.38 -20.57 18.76
N ASN A 135 7.46 -20.81 18.05
CA ASN A 135 7.45 -20.72 16.59
C ASN A 135 6.35 -21.62 15.98
N PRO A 136 5.22 -21.04 15.55
CA PRO A 136 4.13 -21.84 14.96
C PRO A 136 4.41 -22.26 13.51
N TYR A 137 5.52 -21.79 12.95
CA TYR A 137 5.88 -22.04 11.55
C TYR A 137 7.36 -22.43 11.44
N PRO A 138 7.73 -23.64 11.92
CA PRO A 138 9.13 -24.07 11.84
C PRO A 138 9.68 -24.09 10.40
N GLU A 139 8.84 -24.34 9.42
CA GLU A 139 9.21 -24.26 8.00
C GLU A 139 9.60 -22.84 7.59
N MET A 140 9.05 -21.82 8.23
CA MET A 140 9.42 -20.43 7.93
C MET A 140 10.81 -20.10 8.47
N GLU A 141 11.16 -20.67 9.62
CA GLU A 141 12.51 -20.54 10.19
C GLU A 141 13.56 -21.13 9.25
N GLU A 142 13.26 -22.29 8.69
CA GLU A 142 14.13 -22.93 7.70
C GLU A 142 14.25 -22.11 6.43
N GLN A 143 13.14 -21.52 5.95
CA GLN A 143 13.15 -20.64 4.79
C GLN A 143 14.01 -19.39 5.05
N MET A 144 13.89 -18.77 6.23
CA MET A 144 14.70 -17.60 6.60
C MET A 144 16.18 -17.97 6.65
N ARG A 145 16.51 -19.15 7.20
CA ARG A 145 17.89 -19.64 7.22
C ARG A 145 18.45 -19.80 5.80
N LEU A 146 17.65 -20.37 4.90
CA LEU A 146 18.06 -20.54 3.50
C LEU A 146 18.28 -19.19 2.80
N ILE A 147 17.42 -18.20 3.07
CA ILE A 147 17.58 -16.86 2.54
C ILE A 147 18.90 -16.23 3.03
N ASP A 148 19.19 -16.36 4.31
CA ASP A 148 20.42 -15.84 4.91
C ASP A 148 21.66 -16.52 4.31
N GLU A 149 21.60 -17.85 4.10
CA GLU A 149 22.71 -18.61 3.52
C GLU A 149 22.94 -18.32 2.03
N CYS A 150 21.88 -18.12 1.28
CA CYS A 150 21.98 -17.85 -0.17
C CYS A 150 22.32 -16.38 -0.45
N GLY A 151 22.12 -15.50 0.53
CA GLY A 151 22.47 -14.10 0.40
C GLY A 151 21.64 -13.35 -0.64
N PRO A 152 22.12 -12.20 -1.10
CA PRO A 152 21.35 -11.32 -1.98
C PRO A 152 21.08 -11.86 -3.38
N GLU A 153 21.68 -12.99 -3.76
CA GLU A 153 21.47 -13.60 -5.08
C GLU A 153 20.01 -14.05 -5.32
N LEU A 154 19.27 -14.29 -4.23
CA LEU A 154 17.86 -14.69 -4.30
C LEU A 154 16.90 -13.54 -4.68
N TYR A 155 17.36 -12.31 -4.59
CA TYR A 155 16.53 -11.15 -4.92
C TYR A 155 16.59 -10.72 -6.37
N UNK A 156 17.19 -11.40 -6.97
CA UNK A 156 17.41 -11.07 -8.28
C UNK A 156 16.59 -11.80 -9.26
N ILE A 157 15.56 -12.23 -8.87
CA ILE A 157 14.71 -12.90 -9.84
C ILE A 157 13.59 -11.97 -10.28
#